data_8a2eb077a993fb540b90574c2c342160
#
_entry.id   8a2eb077a993fb540b90574c2c342160
#
_cell.length_a   1.000
_cell.length_b   1.000
_cell.length_c   1.000
_cell.angle_alpha   90.00
_cell.angle_beta   90.00
_cell.angle_gamma   90.00
#
_symmetry.space_group_name_H-M   'P 1'
#
loop_
_entity.id
_entity.type
_entity.pdbx_description
1 polymer ?
#
loop_
_entity_poly.entity_id
_entity_poly.type
_entity_poly.pdbx_seq_one_letter_code
_entity_poly.pdbx_strand_id
1 'polypeptide(L)'
;MKNNISLKFFMIIMIAAFMLIGCSPKQEDSTEQPEERVIGIIGAMIEEVEILRDKMDIESTETIAGMEFYKGTLDGENIVLVQSGVGKVNAAACTQALVDHFGVDYLINSGVAGGLTTDVTIGDIVISTDAVQHDFDITAFGEKPGVIARMDTSYFTADEKLIQLAQSATEGLPEDIKVVQGRIATGDQFIASAEQKEWIAENFSPHAVEMEGAAIAHVAHLNEVPFVIIRAISDDASGEADVKYEDFIITAAENASQMIEEMIKAADENL
;
A
#
# COMPACT_ATOMS: atom_id res chain seq x y z
N MET A 1 -21.91 85.94 -0.13
CA MET A 1 -21.76 84.58 0.30
C MET A 1 -22.36 83.64 -0.77
N LYS A 2 -21.62 83.33 -1.80
CA LYS A 2 -22.04 82.39 -2.86
C LYS A 2 -20.75 81.71 -3.40
N ASN A 3 -20.80 80.36 -3.57
CA ASN A 3 -19.93 79.56 -4.39
C ASN A 3 -18.54 79.11 -3.82
N ASN A 4 -18.56 78.22 -2.80
CA ASN A 4 -17.40 77.39 -2.50
C ASN A 4 -17.73 75.90 -2.37
N ILE A 5 -18.93 75.44 -2.79
CA ILE A 5 -19.39 74.09 -2.70
C ILE A 5 -19.07 73.29 -4.01
N SER A 6 -19.00 74.00 -5.14
CA SER A 6 -18.80 73.36 -6.46
C SER A 6 -17.35 72.84 -6.70
N LEU A 7 -16.36 73.52 -6.14
CA LEU A 7 -14.95 73.21 -6.40
C LEU A 7 -14.46 72.00 -5.56
N LYS A 8 -15.04 71.81 -4.39
CA LYS A 8 -14.70 70.63 -3.55
C LYS A 8 -15.31 69.31 -4.06
N PHE A 9 -16.46 69.42 -4.73
CA PHE A 9 -17.11 68.22 -5.31
C PHE A 9 -16.42 67.74 -6.59
N PHE A 10 -15.82 68.65 -7.37
CA PHE A 10 -15.09 68.27 -8.58
C PHE A 10 -13.70 67.68 -8.28
N MET A 11 -13.07 68.04 -7.17
CA MET A 11 -11.78 67.52 -6.76
C MET A 11 -11.87 66.13 -6.14
N ILE A 12 -13.04 65.77 -5.54
CA ILE A 12 -13.29 64.43 -4.99
C ILE A 12 -13.60 63.43 -6.11
N ILE A 13 -14.26 63.84 -7.20
CA ILE A 13 -14.53 62.94 -8.37
C ILE A 13 -13.25 62.69 -9.16
N MET A 14 -12.28 63.61 -9.20
CA MET A 14 -11.03 63.40 -9.91
C MET A 14 -10.04 62.46 -9.17
N ILE A 15 -10.11 62.39 -7.83
CA ILE A 15 -9.32 61.44 -7.03
C ILE A 15 -9.88 60.03 -7.07
N ALA A 16 -11.22 59.90 -7.23
CA ALA A 16 -11.87 58.59 -7.37
C ALA A 16 -11.62 57.93 -8.76
N ALA A 17 -11.34 58.72 -9.81
CA ALA A 17 -11.05 58.20 -11.14
C ALA A 17 -9.62 57.69 -11.32
N PHE A 18 -8.66 58.03 -10.40
CA PHE A 18 -7.27 57.59 -10.50
C PHE A 18 -6.97 56.31 -9.72
N MET A 19 -7.91 55.77 -8.94
CA MET A 19 -7.75 54.52 -8.19
C MET A 19 -8.30 53.28 -8.91
N LEU A 20 -8.74 53.39 -10.16
CA LEU A 20 -9.27 52.28 -10.95
C LEU A 20 -8.30 51.75 -12.05
N ILE A 21 -7.07 52.26 -12.07
CA ILE A 21 -6.06 51.76 -12.99
C ILE A 21 -4.94 51.13 -12.18
N GLY A 22 -5.01 49.80 -11.96
CA GLY A 22 -3.87 49.09 -11.46
C GLY A 22 -4.14 47.97 -10.47
N CYS A 23 -5.01 47.05 -10.82
CA CYS A 23 -4.93 45.67 -10.39
C CYS A 23 -5.54 44.79 -11.48
N SER A 24 -4.83 44.58 -12.56
CA SER A 24 -4.99 43.33 -13.28
C SER A 24 -4.48 42.26 -12.31
N PRO A 25 -5.30 41.26 -11.93
CA PRO A 25 -4.74 40.07 -11.31
C PRO A 25 -3.73 39.53 -12.33
N LYS A 26 -2.45 39.47 -11.96
CA LYS A 26 -1.53 38.58 -12.59
C LYS A 26 -2.22 37.22 -12.47
N GLN A 27 -2.72 36.72 -13.55
CA GLN A 27 -3.05 35.32 -13.70
C GLN A 27 -1.67 34.65 -13.58
N GLU A 28 -1.32 34.20 -12.37
CA GLU A 28 -0.32 33.18 -12.20
C GLU A 28 -0.88 32.02 -12.98
N ASP A 29 -0.29 31.81 -14.14
CA ASP A 29 -0.42 30.56 -14.88
C ASP A 29 0.28 29.53 -13.99
N SER A 30 -0.44 29.04 -12.98
CA SER A 30 -0.08 27.82 -12.31
C SER A 30 -0.30 26.73 -13.37
N THR A 31 0.71 26.52 -14.19
CA THR A 31 0.95 25.20 -14.72
C THR A 31 1.19 24.35 -13.50
N GLU A 32 0.12 23.83 -12.87
CA GLU A 32 0.20 22.66 -12.02
C GLU A 32 0.84 21.59 -12.93
N GLN A 33 2.12 21.38 -12.73
CA GLN A 33 2.72 20.15 -13.20
C GLN A 33 1.88 19.05 -12.55
N PRO A 34 1.42 18.03 -13.29
CA PRO A 34 0.77 16.91 -12.65
C PRO A 34 1.67 16.46 -11.50
N GLU A 35 1.14 16.40 -10.29
CA GLU A 35 1.86 15.86 -9.15
C GLU A 35 2.36 14.47 -9.57
N GLU A 36 3.67 14.29 -9.53
CA GLU A 36 4.27 13.03 -9.94
C GLU A 36 3.80 11.96 -8.96
N ARG A 37 3.12 10.94 -9.47
CA ARG A 37 2.61 9.80 -8.71
C ARG A 37 3.71 9.19 -7.83
N VAL A 38 3.37 8.84 -6.59
CA VAL A 38 4.27 8.18 -5.63
C VAL A 38 3.69 6.84 -5.21
N ILE A 39 4.46 5.76 -5.35
CA ILE A 39 4.07 4.41 -4.95
C ILE A 39 4.81 4.03 -3.67
N GLY A 40 4.07 3.72 -2.60
CA GLY A 40 4.62 3.16 -1.37
C GLY A 40 4.74 1.64 -1.45
N ILE A 41 5.93 1.11 -1.24
CA ILE A 41 6.19 -0.34 -1.19
C ILE A 41 6.60 -0.73 0.22
N ILE A 42 5.90 -1.70 0.82
CA ILE A 42 6.10 -2.16 2.20
C ILE A 42 6.48 -3.64 2.20
N GLY A 43 7.62 -3.98 2.77
CA GLY A 43 7.95 -5.33 3.22
C GLY A 43 8.14 -5.35 4.73
N ALA A 44 7.95 -6.49 5.38
CA ALA A 44 8.13 -6.62 6.83
C ALA A 44 9.59 -6.90 7.22
N MET A 45 10.30 -7.63 6.39
CA MET A 45 11.65 -8.14 6.65
C MET A 45 12.65 -7.64 5.62
N ILE A 46 13.95 -7.75 5.96
CA ILE A 46 15.02 -7.30 5.07
C ILE A 46 15.03 -8.07 3.76
N GLU A 47 14.76 -9.38 3.80
CA GLU A 47 14.71 -10.28 2.65
C GLU A 47 13.63 -9.86 1.63
N GLU A 48 12.59 -9.18 2.09
CA GLU A 48 11.45 -8.72 1.26
C GLU A 48 11.69 -7.35 0.61
N VAL A 49 12.70 -6.60 1.06
CA VAL A 49 12.93 -5.22 0.59
C VAL A 49 14.31 -5.00 -0.02
N GLU A 50 15.36 -5.76 0.39
CA GLU A 50 16.73 -5.46 -0.02
C GLU A 50 16.94 -5.55 -1.54
N ILE A 51 16.28 -6.50 -2.21
CA ILE A 51 16.40 -6.70 -3.66
C ILE A 51 15.91 -5.46 -4.42
N LEU A 52 14.75 -4.93 -4.02
CA LEU A 52 14.19 -3.72 -4.64
C LEU A 52 15.03 -2.49 -4.28
N ARG A 53 15.44 -2.36 -3.00
CA ARG A 53 16.29 -1.27 -2.54
C ARG A 53 17.60 -1.18 -3.32
N ASP A 54 18.24 -2.32 -3.59
CA ASP A 54 19.53 -2.38 -4.30
C ASP A 54 19.39 -2.03 -5.79
N LYS A 55 18.16 -2.03 -6.33
CA LYS A 55 17.84 -1.62 -7.71
C LYS A 55 17.35 -0.17 -7.82
N MET A 56 16.98 0.46 -6.71
CA MET A 56 16.50 1.84 -6.69
C MET A 56 17.64 2.85 -6.88
N ASP A 57 17.35 3.93 -7.58
CA ASP A 57 18.12 5.16 -7.52
C ASP A 57 17.64 5.99 -6.31
N ILE A 58 18.27 5.75 -5.13
CA ILE A 58 17.85 6.36 -3.86
C ILE A 58 18.31 7.82 -3.80
N GLU A 59 17.34 8.74 -3.64
CA GLU A 59 17.58 10.18 -3.49
C GLU A 59 17.76 10.61 -2.03
N SER A 60 16.96 10.04 -1.13
CA SER A 60 17.00 10.33 0.29
C SER A 60 16.56 9.13 1.14
N THR A 61 16.99 9.14 2.40
CA THR A 61 16.54 8.17 3.41
C THR A 61 16.10 8.94 4.64
N GLU A 62 14.91 8.67 5.13
CA GLU A 62 14.34 9.27 6.32
C GLU A 62 14.01 8.20 7.36
N THR A 63 14.24 8.50 8.65
CA THR A 63 13.89 7.58 9.74
C THR A 63 12.65 8.09 10.46
N ILE A 64 11.56 7.35 10.42
CA ILE A 64 10.29 7.65 11.10
C ILE A 64 9.87 6.44 11.92
N ALA A 65 9.52 6.62 13.18
CA ALA A 65 9.13 5.55 14.11
C ALA A 65 10.14 4.37 14.17
N GLY A 66 11.44 4.63 13.89
CA GLY A 66 12.49 3.61 13.87
C GLY A 66 12.59 2.81 12.57
N MET A 67 11.80 3.13 11.56
CA MET A 67 11.83 2.53 10.21
C MET A 67 12.57 3.46 9.25
N GLU A 68 13.35 2.89 8.32
CA GLU A 68 14.04 3.64 7.27
C GLU A 68 13.18 3.65 6.00
N PHE A 69 12.82 4.85 5.54
CA PHE A 69 12.08 5.09 4.31
C PHE A 69 13.06 5.53 3.22
N TYR A 70 13.20 4.73 2.18
CA TYR A 70 14.05 5.00 1.03
C TYR A 70 13.21 5.64 -0.07
N LYS A 71 13.40 6.94 -0.30
CA LYS A 71 12.75 7.68 -1.38
C LYS A 71 13.67 7.77 -2.58
N GLY A 72 13.15 7.51 -3.76
CA GLY A 72 13.89 7.56 -5.02
C GLY A 72 13.08 7.02 -6.18
N THR A 73 13.75 6.51 -7.20
CA THR A 73 13.07 5.93 -8.36
C THR A 73 13.44 4.46 -8.57
N LEU A 74 12.51 3.70 -9.12
CA LEU A 74 12.70 2.34 -9.60
C LEU A 74 12.04 2.24 -10.99
N ASP A 75 12.81 1.89 -12.02
CA ASP A 75 12.34 1.81 -13.41
C ASP A 75 11.60 3.08 -13.91
N GLY A 76 11.96 4.25 -13.36
CA GLY A 76 11.40 5.55 -13.72
C GLY A 76 10.22 6.03 -12.87
N GLU A 77 9.63 5.18 -12.04
CA GLU A 77 8.54 5.51 -11.12
C GLU A 77 9.07 6.03 -9.78
N ASN A 78 8.36 7.01 -9.17
CA ASN A 78 8.70 7.51 -7.85
C ASN A 78 8.25 6.51 -6.78
N ILE A 79 9.20 6.01 -6.02
CA ILE A 79 8.98 4.97 -5.01
C ILE A 79 9.38 5.47 -3.62
N VAL A 80 8.60 5.09 -2.62
CA VAL A 80 9.03 5.08 -1.22
C VAL A 80 8.99 3.63 -0.74
N LEU A 81 10.17 3.04 -0.59
CA LEU A 81 10.34 1.66 -0.11
C LEU A 81 10.65 1.67 1.39
N VAL A 82 10.06 0.77 2.15
CA VAL A 82 10.28 0.70 3.61
C VAL A 82 10.19 -0.73 4.14
N GLN A 83 11.07 -1.03 5.11
CA GLN A 83 10.96 -2.21 5.96
C GLN A 83 10.16 -1.84 7.22
N SER A 84 8.93 -2.37 7.34
CA SER A 84 8.06 -2.04 8.47
C SER A 84 8.43 -2.75 9.78
N GLY A 85 9.05 -3.91 9.70
CA GLY A 85 9.09 -4.89 10.80
C GLY A 85 7.82 -5.72 10.88
N VAL A 86 7.92 -6.87 11.54
CA VAL A 86 6.85 -7.88 11.61
C VAL A 86 5.69 -7.43 12.48
N GLY A 87 4.47 -7.77 12.07
CA GLY A 87 3.23 -7.66 12.85
C GLY A 87 2.40 -6.41 12.55
N LYS A 88 1.13 -6.49 12.91
CA LYS A 88 0.08 -5.52 12.56
C LYS A 88 0.36 -4.09 13.03
N VAL A 89 0.94 -3.92 14.20
CA VAL A 89 1.22 -2.58 14.76
C VAL A 89 2.30 -1.87 13.94
N ASN A 90 3.39 -2.58 13.61
CA ASN A 90 4.47 -2.06 12.78
C ASN A 90 3.94 -1.70 11.39
N ALA A 91 3.21 -2.62 10.76
CA ALA A 91 2.59 -2.45 9.45
C ALA A 91 1.65 -1.23 9.40
N ALA A 92 0.77 -1.08 10.41
CA ALA A 92 -0.15 0.06 10.49
C ALA A 92 0.57 1.40 10.67
N ALA A 93 1.57 1.46 11.57
CA ALA A 93 2.37 2.68 11.80
C ALA A 93 3.17 3.06 10.54
N CYS A 94 3.76 2.08 9.86
CA CYS A 94 4.45 2.24 8.59
C CYS A 94 3.54 2.83 7.51
N THR A 95 2.36 2.22 7.31
CA THR A 95 1.39 2.66 6.30
C THR A 95 0.93 4.09 6.55
N GLN A 96 0.61 4.45 7.81
CA GLN A 96 0.20 5.82 8.13
C GLN A 96 1.34 6.82 7.89
N ALA A 97 2.60 6.43 8.16
CA ALA A 97 3.75 7.27 7.86
C ALA A 97 3.91 7.51 6.35
N LEU A 98 3.72 6.48 5.51
CA LEU A 98 3.74 6.63 4.05
C LEU A 98 2.67 7.61 3.57
N VAL A 99 1.47 7.52 4.11
CA VAL A 99 0.37 8.42 3.75
C VAL A 99 0.65 9.86 4.20
N ASP A 100 1.01 10.06 5.47
CA ASP A 100 1.10 11.40 6.06
C ASP A 100 2.37 12.17 5.67
N HIS A 101 3.52 11.48 5.53
CA HIS A 101 4.80 12.13 5.28
C HIS A 101 5.22 12.11 3.83
N PHE A 102 4.83 11.07 3.07
CA PHE A 102 5.28 10.91 1.68
C PHE A 102 4.15 11.11 0.66
N GLY A 103 2.87 11.18 1.11
CA GLY A 103 1.74 11.45 0.24
C GLY A 103 1.57 10.39 -0.85
N VAL A 104 1.75 9.11 -0.49
CA VAL A 104 1.69 8.02 -1.47
C VAL A 104 0.28 7.89 -2.08
N ASP A 105 0.23 7.74 -3.41
CA ASP A 105 -1.02 7.55 -4.17
C ASP A 105 -1.47 6.09 -4.21
N TYR A 106 -0.52 5.16 -4.10
CA TYR A 106 -0.73 3.72 -4.15
C TYR A 106 0.14 3.01 -3.12
N LEU A 107 -0.37 1.89 -2.60
CA LEU A 107 0.35 1.03 -1.65
C LEU A 107 0.46 -0.39 -2.20
N ILE A 108 1.68 -0.91 -2.23
CA ILE A 108 1.98 -2.31 -2.56
C ILE A 108 2.64 -2.95 -1.35
N ASN A 109 2.03 -4.00 -0.80
CA ASN A 109 2.66 -4.79 0.23
C ASN A 109 3.28 -6.04 -0.39
N SER A 110 4.59 -6.16 -0.31
CA SER A 110 5.38 -7.30 -0.76
C SER A 110 5.74 -8.20 0.41
N GLY A 111 5.74 -9.50 0.22
CA GLY A 111 6.22 -10.41 1.24
C GLY A 111 5.93 -11.89 1.00
N VAL A 112 6.20 -12.68 2.02
CA VAL A 112 5.96 -14.11 2.03
C VAL A 112 4.74 -14.48 2.87
N ALA A 113 4.19 -15.68 2.67
CA ALA A 113 3.04 -16.17 3.41
C ALA A 113 2.96 -17.69 3.44
N GLY A 114 2.25 -18.24 4.42
CA GLY A 114 1.83 -19.63 4.43
C GLY A 114 0.63 -19.88 3.55
N GLY A 115 0.68 -20.87 2.66
CA GLY A 115 -0.45 -21.31 1.84
C GLY A 115 -1.52 -22.03 2.67
N LEU A 116 -2.80 -21.75 2.39
CA LEU A 116 -3.94 -22.36 3.09
C LEU A 116 -4.88 -23.18 2.18
N THR A 117 -4.62 -23.17 0.88
CA THR A 117 -5.41 -23.94 -0.09
C THR A 117 -4.52 -24.92 -0.86
N THR A 118 -5.13 -25.91 -1.48
CA THR A 118 -4.43 -26.84 -2.39
C THR A 118 -4.15 -26.24 -3.76
N ASP A 119 -4.61 -25.02 -4.00
CA ASP A 119 -4.43 -24.31 -5.28
C ASP A 119 -3.08 -23.63 -5.39
N VAL A 120 -2.35 -23.48 -4.29
CA VAL A 120 -1.03 -22.88 -4.22
C VAL A 120 -0.02 -23.83 -3.59
N THR A 121 1.22 -23.76 -4.06
CA THR A 121 2.37 -24.48 -3.56
C THR A 121 3.52 -23.52 -3.26
N ILE A 122 4.57 -24.01 -2.59
CA ILE A 122 5.75 -23.18 -2.28
C ILE A 122 6.33 -22.60 -3.57
N GLY A 123 6.59 -21.28 -3.55
CA GLY A 123 7.05 -20.50 -4.69
C GLY A 123 5.95 -19.80 -5.48
N ASP A 124 4.70 -20.28 -5.41
CA ASP A 124 3.56 -19.63 -6.07
C ASP A 124 3.25 -18.25 -5.45
N ILE A 125 2.56 -17.40 -6.21
CA ILE A 125 2.22 -16.05 -5.77
C ILE A 125 0.70 -15.90 -5.63
N VAL A 126 0.28 -15.24 -4.55
CA VAL A 126 -1.10 -14.81 -4.31
C VAL A 126 -1.18 -13.28 -4.45
N ILE A 127 -2.03 -12.80 -5.37
CA ILE A 127 -2.45 -11.41 -5.48
C ILE A 127 -3.72 -11.25 -4.67
N SER A 128 -3.76 -10.30 -3.72
CA SER A 128 -4.95 -10.11 -2.89
C SER A 128 -6.16 -9.65 -3.69
N THR A 129 -7.32 -10.26 -3.44
CA THR A 129 -8.62 -9.69 -3.81
C THR A 129 -9.19 -8.84 -2.67
N ASP A 130 -8.95 -9.28 -1.46
CA ASP A 130 -9.24 -8.59 -0.22
C ASP A 130 -8.32 -9.11 0.91
N ALA A 131 -8.36 -8.44 2.05
CA ALA A 131 -7.64 -8.84 3.25
C ALA A 131 -8.55 -8.81 4.47
N VAL A 132 -8.31 -9.73 5.45
CA VAL A 132 -9.07 -9.83 6.70
C VAL A 132 -8.16 -10.11 7.88
N GLN A 133 -8.45 -9.51 9.04
CA GLN A 133 -7.75 -9.81 10.30
C GLN A 133 -8.41 -11.04 10.96
N HIS A 134 -7.80 -12.22 10.82
CA HIS A 134 -8.38 -13.48 11.34
C HIS A 134 -8.38 -13.58 12.87
N ASP A 135 -7.50 -12.83 13.53
CA ASP A 135 -7.32 -12.83 14.98
C ASP A 135 -8.07 -11.70 15.70
N PHE A 136 -8.88 -10.88 14.97
CA PHE A 136 -9.77 -9.93 15.60
C PHE A 136 -11.01 -10.67 16.12
N ASP A 137 -11.16 -10.73 17.45
CA ASP A 137 -12.19 -11.53 18.09
C ASP A 137 -13.07 -10.71 19.04
N ILE A 138 -14.32 -10.56 18.66
CA ILE A 138 -15.41 -10.05 19.50
C ILE A 138 -16.59 -11.03 19.55
N THR A 139 -16.33 -12.31 19.38
CA THR A 139 -17.36 -13.37 19.38
C THR A 139 -18.12 -13.45 20.72
N ALA A 140 -17.51 -13.00 21.82
CA ALA A 140 -18.18 -12.83 23.10
C ALA A 140 -19.41 -11.89 23.06
N PHE A 141 -19.50 -11.02 22.05
CA PHE A 141 -20.65 -10.14 21.80
C PHE A 141 -21.60 -10.70 20.72
N GLY A 142 -21.38 -11.93 20.25
CA GLY A 142 -22.22 -12.62 19.26
C GLY A 142 -21.85 -12.35 17.80
N GLU A 143 -20.75 -11.65 17.55
CA GLU A 143 -20.24 -11.43 16.20
C GLU A 143 -19.46 -12.63 15.68
N LYS A 144 -19.22 -12.68 14.37
CA LYS A 144 -18.33 -13.69 13.78
C LYS A 144 -16.86 -13.31 14.01
N PRO A 145 -15.93 -14.29 14.00
CA PRO A 145 -14.49 -14.00 13.97
C PRO A 145 -14.12 -13.02 12.84
N GLY A 146 -13.15 -12.16 13.07
CA GLY A 146 -12.67 -11.17 12.10
C GLY A 146 -13.54 -9.92 11.95
N VAL A 147 -14.73 -9.88 12.58
CA VAL A 147 -15.60 -8.69 12.52
C VAL A 147 -15.04 -7.58 13.40
N ILE A 148 -14.71 -6.44 12.78
CA ILE A 148 -14.21 -5.26 13.47
C ILE A 148 -15.40 -4.39 13.89
N ALA A 149 -15.55 -4.19 15.21
CA ALA A 149 -16.67 -3.44 15.75
C ALA A 149 -16.72 -2.00 15.24
N ARG A 150 -17.92 -1.53 14.87
CA ARG A 150 -18.20 -0.15 14.48
C ARG A 150 -17.52 0.30 13.18
N MET A 151 -17.01 -0.63 12.39
CA MET A 151 -16.58 -0.36 11.02
C MET A 151 -17.67 -0.78 10.03
N ASP A 152 -17.69 -0.16 8.88
CA ASP A 152 -18.60 -0.48 7.78
C ASP A 152 -18.21 -1.78 7.06
N THR A 153 -16.92 -2.14 7.11
CA THR A 153 -16.38 -3.39 6.60
C THR A 153 -15.33 -3.99 7.54
N SER A 154 -15.11 -5.29 7.40
CA SER A 154 -14.00 -6.03 8.04
C SER A 154 -13.16 -6.78 7.02
N TYR A 155 -13.54 -6.65 5.73
CA TYR A 155 -12.85 -7.19 4.57
C TYR A 155 -12.45 -6.02 3.69
N PHE A 156 -11.15 -5.78 3.59
CA PHE A 156 -10.60 -4.64 2.87
C PHE A 156 -10.30 -5.05 1.43
N THR A 157 -11.08 -4.55 0.50
CA THR A 157 -10.98 -4.88 -0.93
C THR A 157 -9.75 -4.23 -1.55
N ALA A 158 -8.92 -5.00 -2.23
CA ALA A 158 -7.79 -4.50 -2.99
C ALA A 158 -8.24 -3.73 -4.24
N ASP A 159 -7.39 -2.81 -4.71
CA ASP A 159 -7.71 -2.00 -5.87
C ASP A 159 -7.64 -2.81 -7.17
N GLU A 160 -8.66 -2.69 -8.02
CA GLU A 160 -8.80 -3.46 -9.25
C GLU A 160 -7.69 -3.12 -10.27
N LYS A 161 -7.24 -1.86 -10.36
CA LYS A 161 -6.15 -1.48 -11.28
C LYS A 161 -4.83 -2.09 -10.83
N LEU A 162 -4.55 -2.07 -9.51
CA LEU A 162 -3.35 -2.70 -8.97
C LEU A 162 -3.39 -4.22 -9.13
N ILE A 163 -4.55 -4.87 -9.00
CA ILE A 163 -4.73 -6.30 -9.31
C ILE A 163 -4.43 -6.58 -10.78
N GLN A 164 -4.97 -5.78 -11.71
CA GLN A 164 -4.73 -5.94 -13.15
C GLN A 164 -3.27 -5.69 -13.49
N LEU A 165 -2.63 -4.68 -12.89
CA LEU A 165 -1.21 -4.42 -13.02
C LEU A 165 -0.38 -5.64 -12.58
N ALA A 166 -0.69 -6.20 -11.40
CA ALA A 166 -0.03 -7.39 -10.90
C ALA A 166 -0.24 -8.61 -11.83
N GLN A 167 -1.43 -8.75 -12.42
CA GLN A 167 -1.68 -9.81 -13.38
C GLN A 167 -0.86 -9.64 -14.67
N SER A 168 -0.71 -8.41 -15.17
CA SER A 168 0.11 -8.16 -16.36
C SER A 168 1.59 -8.45 -16.12
N ALA A 169 2.07 -8.27 -14.90
CA ALA A 169 3.45 -8.55 -14.50
C ALA A 169 3.82 -10.04 -14.48
N THR A 170 2.84 -10.94 -14.57
CA THR A 170 3.09 -12.40 -14.54
C THR A 170 3.92 -12.90 -15.73
N GLU A 171 3.92 -12.19 -16.85
CA GLU A 171 4.69 -12.55 -18.04
C GLU A 171 6.20 -12.49 -17.81
N GLY A 172 6.66 -11.72 -16.81
CA GLY A 172 8.07 -11.61 -16.42
C GLY A 172 8.55 -12.68 -15.45
N LEU A 173 7.66 -13.52 -14.91
CA LEU A 173 8.00 -14.55 -13.93
C LEU A 173 8.43 -15.87 -14.59
N PRO A 174 9.19 -16.74 -13.88
CA PRO A 174 9.45 -18.10 -14.30
C PRO A 174 8.16 -18.88 -14.61
N GLU A 175 8.19 -19.74 -15.65
CA GLU A 175 7.01 -20.48 -16.14
C GLU A 175 6.42 -21.48 -15.10
N ASP A 176 7.20 -21.89 -14.11
CA ASP A 176 6.80 -22.80 -13.05
C ASP A 176 6.15 -22.11 -11.86
N ILE A 177 6.16 -20.78 -11.81
CA ILE A 177 5.47 -20.00 -10.77
C ILE A 177 4.01 -19.78 -11.17
N LYS A 178 3.11 -20.34 -10.39
CA LYS A 178 1.68 -20.09 -10.54
C LYS A 178 1.29 -18.81 -9.82
N VAL A 179 0.50 -17.95 -10.47
CA VAL A 179 -0.07 -16.75 -9.84
C VAL A 179 -1.58 -16.93 -9.74
N VAL A 180 -2.11 -16.73 -8.55
CA VAL A 180 -3.55 -16.81 -8.27
C VAL A 180 -4.04 -15.54 -7.60
N GLN A 181 -5.32 -15.25 -7.75
CA GLN A 181 -6.00 -14.22 -6.96
C GLN A 181 -6.72 -14.84 -5.78
N GLY A 182 -6.66 -14.18 -4.62
CA GLY A 182 -7.37 -14.69 -3.47
C GLY A 182 -7.32 -13.80 -2.25
N ARG A 183 -8.08 -14.18 -1.23
CA ARG A 183 -8.07 -13.51 0.07
C ARG A 183 -6.78 -13.75 0.82
N ILE A 184 -6.28 -12.73 1.51
CA ILE A 184 -5.19 -12.81 2.47
C ILE A 184 -5.75 -12.70 3.89
N ALA A 185 -5.37 -13.63 4.76
CA ALA A 185 -5.71 -13.58 6.19
C ALA A 185 -4.48 -13.13 7.00
N THR A 186 -4.67 -12.16 7.89
CA THR A 186 -3.59 -11.57 8.70
C THR A 186 -3.85 -11.76 10.19
N GLY A 187 -2.80 -12.03 10.95
CA GLY A 187 -2.83 -12.04 12.42
C GLY A 187 -1.46 -11.93 13.03
N ASP A 188 -1.37 -11.48 14.30
CA ASP A 188 -0.10 -11.40 15.04
C ASP A 188 0.35 -12.78 15.57
N GLN A 189 0.31 -13.79 14.68
CA GLN A 189 0.66 -15.18 14.99
C GLN A 189 1.30 -15.84 13.76
N PHE A 190 2.42 -16.52 13.95
CA PHE A 190 2.95 -17.47 12.97
C PHE A 190 2.11 -18.74 12.99
N ILE A 191 1.39 -19.03 11.92
CA ILE A 191 0.41 -20.14 11.86
C ILE A 191 1.12 -21.42 11.41
N ALA A 192 1.61 -22.21 12.37
CA ALA A 192 2.30 -23.47 12.12
C ALA A 192 1.40 -24.71 12.31
N SER A 193 0.38 -24.65 13.17
CA SER A 193 -0.43 -25.83 13.47
C SER A 193 -1.52 -26.09 12.42
N ALA A 194 -1.72 -27.36 12.06
CA ALA A 194 -2.77 -27.77 11.14
C ALA A 194 -4.18 -27.38 11.64
N GLU A 195 -4.42 -27.45 12.96
CA GLU A 195 -5.69 -27.06 13.57
C GLU A 195 -6.01 -25.56 13.35
N GLN A 196 -4.99 -24.69 13.54
CA GLN A 196 -5.15 -23.26 13.29
C GLN A 196 -5.37 -22.97 11.79
N LYS A 197 -4.62 -23.64 10.90
CA LYS A 197 -4.78 -23.52 9.45
C LYS A 197 -6.21 -23.92 9.02
N GLU A 198 -6.72 -25.06 9.51
CA GLU A 198 -8.08 -25.52 9.25
C GLU A 198 -9.12 -24.51 9.76
N TRP A 199 -8.97 -24.03 11.00
CA TRP A 199 -9.89 -23.04 11.57
C TRP A 199 -9.93 -21.74 10.76
N ILE A 200 -8.76 -21.23 10.31
CA ILE A 200 -8.68 -20.01 9.47
C ILE A 200 -9.33 -20.29 8.10
N ALA A 201 -9.04 -21.43 7.49
CA ALA A 201 -9.61 -21.82 6.21
C ALA A 201 -11.15 -21.91 6.26
N GLU A 202 -11.70 -22.53 7.32
CA GLU A 202 -13.16 -22.69 7.50
C GLU A 202 -13.89 -21.35 7.73
N ASN A 203 -13.27 -20.42 8.49
CA ASN A 203 -13.93 -19.17 8.86
C ASN A 203 -13.77 -18.07 7.82
N PHE A 204 -12.66 -18.05 7.05
CA PHE A 204 -12.32 -16.94 6.18
C PHE A 204 -12.10 -17.33 4.72
N SER A 205 -11.87 -18.62 4.43
CA SER A 205 -11.56 -19.15 3.10
C SER A 205 -10.42 -18.38 2.39
N PRO A 206 -9.29 -18.10 3.03
CA PRO A 206 -8.19 -17.37 2.41
C PRO A 206 -7.31 -18.32 1.59
N HIS A 207 -6.52 -17.76 0.66
CA HIS A 207 -5.48 -18.47 -0.07
C HIS A 207 -4.17 -18.52 0.70
N ALA A 208 -3.88 -17.46 1.46
CA ALA A 208 -2.65 -17.36 2.24
C ALA A 208 -2.88 -16.67 3.60
N VAL A 209 -1.98 -16.93 4.55
CA VAL A 209 -1.95 -16.33 5.88
C VAL A 209 -0.57 -15.74 6.16
N GLU A 210 -0.56 -14.53 6.73
CA GLU A 210 0.64 -13.75 7.04
C GLU A 210 0.37 -12.80 8.22
N MET A 211 1.23 -11.79 8.47
CA MET A 211 1.16 -11.04 9.72
C MET A 211 0.98 -9.51 9.57
N GLU A 212 0.85 -8.94 8.35
CA GLU A 212 0.84 -7.49 8.10
C GLU A 212 -0.29 -7.00 7.20
N GLY A 213 -0.58 -7.72 6.13
CA GLY A 213 -1.33 -7.24 4.97
C GLY A 213 -2.68 -6.63 5.29
N ALA A 214 -3.50 -7.28 6.14
CA ALA A 214 -4.80 -6.70 6.50
C ALA A 214 -4.68 -5.47 7.43
N ALA A 215 -3.55 -5.27 8.13
CA ALA A 215 -3.33 -4.04 8.88
C ALA A 215 -2.97 -2.89 7.94
N ILE A 216 -2.15 -3.15 6.92
CA ILE A 216 -1.86 -2.20 5.82
C ILE A 216 -3.16 -1.85 5.09
N ALA A 217 -3.92 -2.85 4.66
CA ALA A 217 -5.20 -2.70 3.99
C ALA A 217 -6.22 -1.90 4.81
N HIS A 218 -6.27 -2.13 6.12
CA HIS A 218 -7.14 -1.40 7.04
C HIS A 218 -6.77 0.10 7.10
N VAL A 219 -5.48 0.43 7.25
CA VAL A 219 -5.01 1.83 7.24
C VAL A 219 -5.21 2.47 5.87
N ALA A 220 -4.95 1.75 4.78
CA ALA A 220 -5.22 2.19 3.41
C ALA A 220 -6.70 2.54 3.22
N HIS A 221 -7.61 1.67 3.67
CA HIS A 221 -9.06 1.91 3.66
C HIS A 221 -9.47 3.17 4.43
N LEU A 222 -8.90 3.38 5.64
CA LEU A 222 -9.19 4.58 6.45
C LEU A 222 -8.73 5.88 5.80
N ASN A 223 -7.71 5.82 4.96
CA ASN A 223 -7.13 6.97 4.26
C ASN A 223 -7.57 7.05 2.79
N GLU A 224 -8.45 6.13 2.33
CA GLU A 224 -8.91 6.05 0.93
C GLU A 224 -7.77 5.90 -0.09
N VAL A 225 -6.65 5.26 0.30
CA VAL A 225 -5.51 4.99 -0.57
C VAL A 225 -5.65 3.61 -1.20
N PRO A 226 -5.59 3.48 -2.53
CA PRO A 226 -5.60 2.20 -3.23
C PRO A 226 -4.43 1.30 -2.81
N PHE A 227 -4.69 0.00 -2.63
CA PHE A 227 -3.66 -0.96 -2.23
C PHE A 227 -3.79 -2.31 -2.91
N VAL A 228 -2.69 -3.07 -2.94
CA VAL A 228 -2.65 -4.50 -3.25
C VAL A 228 -1.62 -5.19 -2.35
N ILE A 229 -1.87 -6.46 -2.02
CA ILE A 229 -0.94 -7.31 -1.28
C ILE A 229 -0.47 -8.42 -2.22
N ILE A 230 0.84 -8.60 -2.31
CA ILE A 230 1.52 -9.64 -3.08
C ILE A 230 2.23 -10.56 -2.10
N ARG A 231 1.92 -11.84 -2.13
CA ARG A 231 2.54 -12.84 -1.25
C ARG A 231 3.07 -14.02 -2.03
N ALA A 232 4.34 -14.32 -1.91
CA ALA A 232 4.90 -15.59 -2.37
C ALA A 232 4.82 -16.64 -1.25
N ILE A 233 4.46 -17.85 -1.60
CA ILE A 233 4.25 -18.93 -0.63
C ILE A 233 5.58 -19.49 -0.17
N SER A 234 5.88 -19.39 1.12
CA SER A 234 7.09 -19.91 1.76
C SER A 234 6.88 -21.28 2.41
N ASP A 235 5.65 -21.57 2.83
CA ASP A 235 5.24 -22.83 3.45
C ASP A 235 3.79 -23.18 3.09
N ASP A 236 3.46 -24.45 3.18
CA ASP A 236 2.13 -24.93 2.80
C ASP A 236 1.30 -25.41 4.01
N ALA A 237 0.08 -25.89 3.70
CA ALA A 237 -0.85 -26.40 4.69
C ALA A 237 -0.44 -27.72 5.37
N SER A 238 0.74 -28.29 5.08
CA SER A 238 1.14 -29.64 5.53
C SER A 238 1.46 -29.79 7.01
N GLY A 239 1.62 -28.64 7.74
CA GLY A 239 1.90 -28.64 9.18
C GLY A 239 3.39 -28.66 9.55
N GLU A 240 4.29 -28.50 8.57
CA GLU A 240 5.75 -28.37 8.75
C GLU A 240 6.21 -26.94 8.37
N ALA A 241 5.39 -25.95 8.70
CA ALA A 241 5.57 -24.56 8.26
C ALA A 241 6.91 -23.95 8.71
N ASP A 242 7.32 -24.20 9.94
CA ASP A 242 8.55 -23.65 10.51
C ASP A 242 9.81 -24.13 9.76
N VAL A 243 9.89 -25.41 9.42
CA VAL A 243 11.03 -25.97 8.67
C VAL A 243 11.04 -25.46 7.23
N LYS A 244 9.89 -25.48 6.57
CA LYS A 244 9.77 -25.03 5.18
C LYS A 244 10.01 -23.54 5.03
N TYR A 245 9.55 -22.73 5.99
CA TYR A 245 9.78 -21.29 6.00
C TYR A 245 11.27 -20.94 5.98
N GLU A 246 12.08 -21.54 6.86
CA GLU A 246 13.53 -21.30 6.90
C GLU A 246 14.24 -21.72 5.60
N ASP A 247 13.77 -22.78 4.94
CA ASP A 247 14.36 -23.30 3.71
C ASP A 247 13.99 -22.46 2.46
N PHE A 248 12.78 -21.85 2.43
CA PHE A 248 12.22 -21.26 1.22
C PHE A 248 11.98 -19.75 1.28
N ILE A 249 12.18 -19.10 2.43
CA ILE A 249 11.92 -17.67 2.60
C ILE A 249 12.65 -16.80 1.57
N ILE A 250 13.91 -17.09 1.29
CA ILE A 250 14.72 -16.32 0.34
C ILE A 250 14.15 -16.43 -1.07
N THR A 251 13.86 -17.64 -1.54
CA THR A 251 13.30 -17.86 -2.88
C THR A 251 11.92 -17.25 -3.00
N ALA A 252 11.08 -17.34 -1.96
CA ALA A 252 9.77 -16.71 -1.97
C ALA A 252 9.88 -15.17 -2.00
N ALA A 253 10.79 -14.58 -1.22
CA ALA A 253 11.04 -13.14 -1.25
C ALA A 253 11.59 -12.66 -2.61
N GLU A 254 12.47 -13.45 -3.24
CA GLU A 254 12.94 -13.20 -4.61
C GLU A 254 11.79 -13.18 -5.63
N ASN A 255 10.89 -14.18 -5.57
CA ASN A 255 9.72 -14.24 -6.46
C ASN A 255 8.77 -13.05 -6.26
N ALA A 256 8.48 -12.68 -5.00
CA ALA A 256 7.67 -11.51 -4.68
C ALA A 256 8.31 -10.21 -5.20
N SER A 257 9.62 -10.04 -4.97
CA SER A 257 10.37 -8.86 -5.44
C SER A 257 10.40 -8.76 -6.96
N GLN A 258 10.57 -9.89 -7.66
CA GLN A 258 10.51 -9.91 -9.13
C GLN A 258 9.14 -9.51 -9.64
N MET A 259 8.07 -9.99 -9.03
CA MET A 259 6.69 -9.59 -9.35
C MET A 259 6.50 -8.09 -9.20
N ILE A 260 6.94 -7.51 -8.07
CA ILE A 260 6.84 -6.07 -7.82
C ILE A 260 7.64 -5.27 -8.87
N GLU A 261 8.85 -5.70 -9.21
CA GLU A 261 9.66 -5.03 -10.24
C GLU A 261 8.94 -4.99 -11.59
N GLU A 262 8.36 -6.12 -12.04
CA GLU A 262 7.58 -6.16 -13.28
C GLU A 262 6.30 -5.30 -13.20
N MET A 263 5.65 -5.22 -12.02
CA MET A 263 4.55 -4.29 -11.80
C MET A 263 4.99 -2.83 -11.97
N ILE A 264 6.13 -2.44 -11.39
CA ILE A 264 6.64 -1.07 -11.48
C ILE A 264 6.99 -0.71 -12.93
N LYS A 265 7.65 -1.60 -13.69
CA LYS A 265 7.93 -1.39 -15.12
C LYS A 265 6.68 -1.13 -15.96
N ALA A 266 5.56 -1.71 -15.58
CA ALA A 266 4.29 -1.57 -16.29
C ALA A 266 3.39 -0.45 -15.72
N ALA A 267 3.80 0.25 -14.66
CA ALA A 267 2.95 1.20 -13.92
C ALA A 267 2.65 2.46 -14.74
N ASP A 268 3.60 3.01 -15.48
CA ASP A 268 3.44 4.27 -16.25
C ASP A 268 2.27 4.20 -17.26
N GLU A 269 2.03 3.03 -17.84
CA GLU A 269 0.98 2.83 -18.84
C GLU A 269 -0.40 2.48 -18.20
N ASN A 270 -0.44 2.02 -16.93
CA ASN A 270 -1.63 1.37 -16.35
C ASN A 270 -2.20 2.04 -15.10
N LEU A 271 -1.49 2.93 -14.43
CA LEU A 271 -1.93 3.70 -13.26
C LEU A 271 -2.10 5.19 -13.58
#